data_c923cedda6f3ddfa009091cfcfa3f25c
#
_entry.id   c923cedda6f3ddfa009091cfcfa3f25c
#
_cell.length_a   1.000
_cell.length_b   1.000
_cell.length_c   1.000
_cell.angle_alpha   90.00
_cell.angle_beta   90.00
_cell.angle_gamma   90.00
#
_symmetry.space_group_name_H-M   'P 1'
#
loop_
_entity.id
_entity.type
_entity.pdbx_description
1 polymer ?
#
loop_
_entity_poly.entity_id
_entity_poly.type
_entity_poly.pdbx_seq_one_letter_code
_entity_poly.pdbx_strand_id
1 'polypeptide(L)'
;LLAILPTAATGLGHVLKRRWFVGPTALVWISASLAGWLLAGTGCQEKPPALPDQASTFFESVRVIGSQGRSPGFFIKPRSLTVDSQDYLYVVDMTGRVQKFDADGHFLLQWQMPELERGKPKGMGIDAQGNIVVIEPHYSRINHFTPEGQLIRQWGKSGADDGHLTLPRSFARQPQGNWIISEYQGAERLQVFDEISGQWRMTIGQRGALNGQFNRPEGVTCDAPGHIYVADSCNHRIQVFTPDGQWMRSFGNPGLKLGSLSYPYDIVMSSEGHLYVCEFGNSRIQIFDPSGLPIEILGGPGASPGMLSNPWAIALDSKGNLYVADAGNHRIQKWIRKVEKEDPPQP
;
A
#
# COMPACT_ATOMS: atom_id res chain seq x y z
N LEU A 1 -64.00 -17.75 7.29
CA LEU A 1 -64.81 -17.46 8.50
C LEU A 1 -64.02 -16.55 9.42
N LEU A 2 -64.52 -15.30 9.52
CA LEU A 2 -64.59 -14.36 10.65
C LEU A 2 -63.30 -14.16 11.46
N ALA A 3 -62.67 -13.01 11.36
CA ALA A 3 -63.00 -11.70 11.96
C ALA A 3 -62.85 -11.71 13.48
N ILE A 4 -62.03 -10.82 14.01
CA ILE A 4 -62.38 -9.75 14.96
C ILE A 4 -61.06 -9.04 15.42
N LEU A 5 -60.94 -7.77 15.10
CA LEU A 5 -60.25 -6.73 15.91
C LEU A 5 -61.24 -6.32 17.02
N PRO A 6 -60.82 -5.76 18.13
CA PRO A 6 -60.51 -4.35 18.30
C PRO A 6 -59.50 -4.11 19.45
N THR A 7 -59.00 -2.98 19.78
CA THR A 7 -59.31 -1.58 19.99
C THR A 7 -58.09 -0.88 20.63
N ALA A 8 -57.97 0.38 20.38
CA ALA A 8 -56.98 1.31 20.93
C ALA A 8 -57.19 1.60 22.43
N ALA A 9 -56.12 1.92 23.14
CA ALA A 9 -56.16 2.70 24.36
C ALA A 9 -54.94 3.66 24.44
N THR A 10 -55.29 4.90 24.46
CA THR A 10 -54.53 6.12 24.72
C THR A 10 -53.95 6.14 26.13
N GLY A 11 -52.71 6.61 26.33
CA GLY A 11 -52.14 6.90 27.64
C GLY A 11 -51.09 8.02 27.54
N LEU A 12 -51.52 9.25 27.78
CA LEU A 12 -50.70 10.41 28.06
C LEU A 12 -49.95 10.21 29.40
N GLY A 13 -48.70 10.56 29.51
CA GLY A 13 -47.94 10.54 30.75
C GLY A 13 -46.66 11.37 30.76
N HIS A 14 -46.82 12.63 31.08
CA HIS A 14 -45.94 13.49 31.88
C HIS A 14 -44.43 13.63 31.56
N VAL A 15 -44.12 14.79 30.97
CA VAL A 15 -42.82 15.49 31.01
C VAL A 15 -42.58 16.01 32.45
N LEU A 16 -41.56 15.57 33.13
CA LEU A 16 -41.02 16.17 34.35
C LEU A 16 -39.76 17.00 34.02
N LYS A 17 -39.95 18.32 33.94
CA LYS A 17 -38.90 19.31 34.02
C LYS A 17 -38.37 19.38 35.46
N ARG A 18 -37.13 19.07 35.72
CA ARG A 18 -36.42 19.41 36.97
C ARG A 18 -35.73 20.76 36.77
N ARG A 19 -36.26 21.77 37.48
CA ARG A 19 -35.61 23.07 37.76
C ARG A 19 -34.55 22.87 38.83
N TRP A 20 -33.36 23.41 38.58
CA TRP A 20 -32.33 23.58 39.61
C TRP A 20 -32.47 25.00 40.19
N PHE A 21 -32.62 25.05 41.51
CA PHE A 21 -32.60 26.26 42.33
C PHE A 21 -31.14 26.72 42.50
N VAL A 22 -30.91 28.02 42.26
CA VAL A 22 -29.70 28.74 42.62
C VAL A 22 -29.99 29.41 43.95
N GLY A 23 -29.18 29.16 44.95
CA GLY A 23 -29.16 29.88 46.23
C GLY A 23 -27.75 30.43 46.49
N PRO A 24 -27.63 31.66 47.05
CA PRO A 24 -26.36 32.36 47.15
C PRO A 24 -25.69 32.18 48.50
N THR A 25 -24.42 32.56 48.58
CA THR A 25 -23.56 32.95 49.72
C THR A 25 -22.45 31.96 50.05
N ALA A 26 -21.21 32.31 49.84
CA ALA A 26 -20.28 32.92 50.78
C ALA A 26 -18.90 33.13 50.14
N LEU A 27 -18.46 34.37 50.05
CA LEU A 27 -17.05 34.71 49.79
C LEU A 27 -16.22 34.31 51.01
N VAL A 28 -15.23 33.46 50.78
CA VAL A 28 -14.08 33.31 51.69
C VAL A 28 -12.83 33.61 50.88
N TRP A 29 -12.19 34.72 51.21
CA TRP A 29 -10.86 35.05 50.71
C TRP A 29 -9.82 34.19 51.41
N ILE A 30 -9.17 33.32 50.66
CA ILE A 30 -7.91 32.72 51.08
C ILE A 30 -6.86 33.12 50.05
N SER A 31 -6.03 34.08 50.46
CA SER A 31 -4.79 34.43 49.81
C SER A 31 -3.79 33.29 50.01
N ALA A 32 -3.56 32.49 49.01
CA ALA A 32 -2.43 31.55 48.96
C ALA A 32 -1.54 31.93 47.80
N SER A 33 -0.32 32.25 48.12
CA SER A 33 0.80 32.60 47.27
C SER A 33 1.02 31.57 46.15
N LEU A 34 0.81 32.00 44.91
CA LEU A 34 1.25 31.31 43.72
C LEU A 34 2.77 31.43 43.57
N ALA A 35 3.50 30.44 44.06
CA ALA A 35 4.86 30.16 43.59
C ALA A 35 4.72 29.19 42.43
N GLY A 36 5.03 29.72 41.21
CA GLY A 36 4.82 29.00 39.97
C GLY A 36 5.70 27.75 39.80
N TRP A 37 5.10 26.74 39.26
CA TRP A 37 5.78 25.76 38.41
C TRP A 37 5.06 25.77 37.08
N LEU A 38 5.43 26.67 36.18
CA LEU A 38 5.21 26.56 34.76
C LEU A 38 6.19 25.49 34.26
N LEU A 39 5.82 24.24 34.38
CA LEU A 39 6.37 23.19 33.51
C LEU A 39 5.75 23.43 32.14
N ALA A 40 6.37 24.31 31.35
CA ALA A 40 6.21 24.33 29.93
C ALA A 40 6.70 23.00 29.40
N GLY A 41 5.80 22.03 29.29
CA GLY A 41 5.95 20.87 28.46
C GLY A 41 6.01 21.35 27.02
N THR A 42 7.15 21.90 26.60
CA THR A 42 7.52 21.94 25.20
C THR A 42 7.71 20.47 24.80
N GLY A 43 6.61 19.83 24.39
CA GLY A 43 6.70 18.67 23.53
C GLY A 43 7.51 19.12 22.32
N CYS A 44 8.81 18.89 22.37
CA CYS A 44 9.62 18.83 21.16
C CYS A 44 8.96 17.74 20.31
N GLN A 45 8.04 18.12 19.41
CA GLN A 45 7.89 17.38 18.18
C GLN A 45 9.29 17.47 17.55
N GLU A 46 10.06 16.41 17.68
CA GLU A 46 11.28 16.27 16.91
C GLU A 46 10.85 16.47 15.45
N LYS A 47 11.27 17.61 14.90
CA LYS A 47 11.14 17.89 13.49
C LYS A 47 11.77 16.69 12.80
N PRO A 48 11.05 15.97 11.91
CA PRO A 48 11.65 14.84 11.24
C PRO A 48 13.01 15.29 10.71
N PRO A 49 14.07 14.47 10.87
CA PRO A 49 15.41 14.86 10.46
C PRO A 49 15.33 15.33 9.02
N ALA A 50 15.88 16.52 8.75
CA ALA A 50 16.05 17.00 7.39
C ALA A 50 16.73 15.88 6.62
N LEU A 51 16.13 15.47 5.49
CA LEU A 51 16.77 14.51 4.60
C LEU A 51 18.16 15.03 4.30
N PRO A 52 19.19 14.20 4.41
CA PRO A 52 20.52 14.64 4.03
C PRO A 52 20.45 15.13 2.59
N ASP A 53 21.09 16.25 2.33
CA ASP A 53 21.33 16.84 0.98
C ASP A 53 22.25 15.92 0.14
N GLN A 54 22.19 14.62 0.40
CA GLN A 54 23.00 13.62 -0.29
C GLN A 54 22.29 13.21 -1.56
N ALA A 55 22.96 13.44 -2.67
CA ALA A 55 22.55 12.87 -3.95
C ALA A 55 22.34 11.36 -3.80
N SER A 56 21.18 10.86 -4.25
CA SER A 56 20.88 9.42 -4.21
C SER A 56 22.02 8.61 -4.85
N THR A 57 22.34 7.45 -4.29
CA THR A 57 23.28 6.51 -4.87
C THR A 57 22.76 5.97 -6.20
N PHE A 58 21.47 5.70 -6.29
CA PHE A 58 20.86 5.00 -7.42
C PHE A 58 20.22 5.92 -8.47
N PHE A 59 19.77 7.13 -8.09
CA PHE A 59 18.94 7.96 -8.95
C PHE A 59 19.56 9.35 -9.17
N GLU A 60 19.41 9.88 -10.37
CA GLU A 60 19.95 11.20 -10.75
C GLU A 60 18.91 12.32 -10.73
N SER A 61 17.63 11.99 -10.95
CA SER A 61 16.56 12.98 -11.07
C SER A 61 15.18 12.37 -10.81
N VAL A 62 14.18 13.24 -10.64
CA VAL A 62 12.79 12.86 -10.46
C VAL A 62 11.92 13.59 -11.47
N ARG A 63 11.07 12.85 -12.18
CA ARG A 63 10.04 13.37 -13.07
C ARG A 63 8.67 13.18 -12.43
N VAL A 64 7.80 14.18 -12.50
CA VAL A 64 6.42 14.12 -12.06
C VAL A 64 5.50 13.85 -13.24
N ILE A 65 4.59 12.88 -13.10
CA ILE A 65 3.59 12.49 -14.09
C ILE A 65 2.21 12.75 -13.49
N GLY A 66 1.39 13.57 -14.17
CA GLY A 66 0.04 13.92 -13.76
C GLY A 66 -0.05 14.84 -12.55
N SER A 67 -1.26 15.15 -12.17
CA SER A 67 -1.64 15.94 -11.00
C SER A 67 -3.09 15.62 -10.62
N GLN A 68 -3.65 16.31 -9.62
CA GLN A 68 -5.02 16.08 -9.19
C GLN A 68 -6.05 16.41 -10.28
N GLY A 69 -6.88 15.44 -10.65
CA GLY A 69 -7.94 15.64 -11.64
C GLY A 69 -8.56 14.35 -12.16
N ARG A 70 -9.60 14.50 -12.99
CA ARG A 70 -10.34 13.40 -13.62
C ARG A 70 -10.12 13.28 -15.13
N SER A 71 -9.47 14.26 -15.75
CA SER A 71 -9.11 14.21 -17.16
C SER A 71 -8.04 13.14 -17.43
N PRO A 72 -7.91 12.65 -18.68
CA PRO A 72 -6.80 11.77 -19.06
C PRO A 72 -5.44 12.34 -18.63
N GLY A 73 -4.58 11.49 -18.06
CA GLY A 73 -3.29 11.88 -17.52
C GLY A 73 -3.30 12.49 -16.11
N PHE A 74 -4.49 12.72 -15.51
CA PHE A 74 -4.64 13.21 -14.13
C PHE A 74 -5.13 12.10 -13.20
N PHE A 75 -4.94 12.25 -11.87
CA PHE A 75 -5.25 11.22 -10.91
C PHE A 75 -6.11 11.72 -9.74
N ILE A 76 -6.93 10.83 -9.20
CA ILE A 76 -7.55 10.98 -7.88
C ILE A 76 -6.98 9.89 -6.96
N LYS A 77 -5.94 10.20 -6.21
CA LYS A 77 -5.24 9.28 -5.31
C LYS A 77 -4.89 7.96 -6.01
N PRO A 78 -3.81 7.91 -6.81
CA PRO A 78 -3.36 6.67 -7.44
C PRO A 78 -3.11 5.61 -6.36
N ARG A 79 -3.67 4.41 -6.56
CA ARG A 79 -3.69 3.34 -5.55
C ARG A 79 -2.69 2.24 -5.81
N SER A 80 -2.51 1.89 -7.06
CA SER A 80 -1.55 0.89 -7.48
C SER A 80 -1.07 1.20 -8.87
N LEU A 81 0.08 0.65 -9.21
CA LEU A 81 0.70 0.78 -10.51
C LEU A 81 1.50 -0.48 -10.84
N THR A 82 1.76 -0.68 -12.12
CA THR A 82 2.67 -1.72 -12.62
C THR A 82 3.26 -1.26 -13.93
N VAL A 83 4.41 -1.86 -14.32
CA VAL A 83 5.09 -1.58 -15.58
C VAL A 83 5.23 -2.89 -16.35
N ASP A 84 4.91 -2.91 -17.64
CA ASP A 84 5.05 -4.09 -18.47
C ASP A 84 6.47 -4.22 -19.07
N SER A 85 6.71 -5.32 -19.78
CA SER A 85 8.02 -5.62 -20.39
C SER A 85 8.42 -4.67 -21.54
N GLN A 86 7.53 -3.80 -21.98
CA GLN A 86 7.75 -2.76 -22.98
C GLN A 86 7.90 -1.37 -22.33
N ASP A 87 8.00 -1.33 -21.00
CA ASP A 87 8.10 -0.11 -20.18
C ASP A 87 6.85 0.79 -20.23
N TYR A 88 5.67 0.26 -20.59
CA TYR A 88 4.42 0.98 -20.41
C TYR A 88 3.99 0.95 -18.94
N LEU A 89 3.66 2.11 -18.40
CA LEU A 89 3.15 2.28 -17.05
C LEU A 89 1.61 2.18 -17.04
N TYR A 90 1.08 1.37 -16.13
CA TYR A 90 -0.36 1.27 -15.84
C TYR A 90 -0.64 1.72 -14.42
N VAL A 91 -1.64 2.58 -14.24
CA VAL A 91 -1.99 3.17 -12.94
C VAL A 91 -3.49 3.06 -12.71
N VAL A 92 -3.89 2.50 -11.56
CA VAL A 92 -5.28 2.54 -11.10
C VAL A 92 -5.44 3.57 -9.98
N ASP A 93 -6.49 4.39 -10.05
CA ASP A 93 -6.77 5.42 -9.06
C ASP A 93 -8.09 5.17 -8.27
N MET A 94 -8.41 6.04 -7.32
CA MET A 94 -9.62 5.95 -6.49
C MET A 94 -10.92 6.10 -7.27
N THR A 95 -10.88 6.52 -8.53
CA THR A 95 -12.07 6.54 -9.40
C THR A 95 -12.35 5.17 -10.04
N GLY A 96 -11.44 4.21 -9.84
CA GLY A 96 -11.49 2.88 -10.47
C GLY A 96 -11.12 2.89 -11.95
N ARG A 97 -10.49 3.95 -12.39
CA ARG A 97 -9.98 4.12 -13.73
C ARG A 97 -8.55 3.60 -13.79
N VAL A 98 -8.27 2.76 -14.78
CA VAL A 98 -6.91 2.35 -15.12
C VAL A 98 -6.44 3.18 -16.30
N GLN A 99 -5.27 3.78 -16.20
CA GLN A 99 -4.65 4.59 -17.26
C GLN A 99 -3.31 3.99 -17.67
N LYS A 100 -3.04 3.97 -18.97
CA LYS A 100 -1.77 3.54 -19.60
C LYS A 100 -0.99 4.75 -20.06
N PHE A 101 0.31 4.72 -19.80
CA PHE A 101 1.27 5.76 -20.19
C PHE A 101 2.47 5.12 -20.89
N ASP A 102 3.14 5.88 -21.75
CA ASP A 102 4.47 5.50 -22.24
C ASP A 102 5.54 5.69 -21.16
N ALA A 103 6.78 5.28 -21.49
CA ALA A 103 7.92 5.40 -20.59
C ALA A 103 8.27 6.86 -20.22
N ASP A 104 7.85 7.83 -21.03
CA ASP A 104 8.05 9.26 -20.79
C ASP A 104 6.93 9.89 -19.95
N GLY A 105 5.87 9.15 -19.68
CA GLY A 105 4.73 9.57 -18.89
C GLY A 105 3.62 10.26 -19.69
N HIS A 106 3.61 10.13 -21.04
CA HIS A 106 2.52 10.60 -21.87
C HIS A 106 1.34 9.62 -21.80
N PHE A 107 0.15 10.16 -21.60
CA PHE A 107 -1.09 9.39 -21.58
C PHE A 107 -1.35 8.74 -22.95
N LEU A 108 -1.71 7.44 -22.93
CA LEU A 108 -2.05 6.69 -24.16
C LEU A 108 -3.53 6.31 -24.21
N LEU A 109 -4.03 5.62 -23.20
CA LEU A 109 -5.41 5.18 -23.13
C LEU A 109 -5.86 4.95 -21.68
N GLN A 110 -7.16 4.73 -21.51
CA GLN A 110 -7.72 4.38 -20.20
C GLN A 110 -8.96 3.48 -20.35
N TRP A 111 -9.25 2.74 -19.30
CA TRP A 111 -10.51 2.03 -19.14
C TRP A 111 -11.04 2.13 -17.72
N GLN A 112 -12.31 1.79 -17.54
CA GLN A 112 -12.97 1.79 -16.24
C GLN A 112 -13.08 0.37 -15.71
N MET A 113 -12.85 0.16 -14.41
CA MET A 113 -13.16 -1.11 -13.75
C MET A 113 -14.66 -1.40 -13.85
N PRO A 114 -15.06 -2.67 -14.04
CA PRO A 114 -16.46 -3.03 -14.31
C PRO A 114 -17.44 -2.61 -13.21
N GLU A 115 -17.01 -2.69 -11.96
CA GLU A 115 -17.86 -2.42 -10.81
C GLU A 115 -17.09 -1.65 -9.73
N LEU A 116 -17.75 -0.71 -9.04
CA LEU A 116 -17.12 0.14 -8.04
C LEU A 116 -17.98 0.41 -6.81
N GLU A 117 -19.18 -0.18 -6.73
CA GLU A 117 -20.15 0.10 -5.68
C GLU A 117 -19.69 -0.39 -4.32
N ARG A 118 -19.10 -1.60 -4.25
CA ARG A 118 -18.63 -2.22 -3.00
C ARG A 118 -17.27 -1.73 -2.56
N GLY A 119 -16.46 -1.18 -3.47
CA GLY A 119 -15.11 -0.70 -3.15
C GLY A 119 -14.27 -0.45 -4.39
N LYS A 120 -13.01 -0.11 -4.14
CA LYS A 120 -12.08 0.33 -5.18
C LYS A 120 -10.97 -0.71 -5.37
N PRO A 121 -10.42 -0.86 -6.59
CA PRO A 121 -9.28 -1.73 -6.86
C PRO A 121 -8.07 -1.31 -6.00
N LYS A 122 -7.18 -2.25 -5.70
CA LYS A 122 -6.02 -2.00 -4.86
C LYS A 122 -4.72 -2.48 -5.48
N GLY A 123 -4.56 -3.75 -5.79
CA GLY A 123 -3.33 -4.31 -6.32
C GLY A 123 -3.30 -4.37 -7.84
N MET A 124 -2.11 -4.22 -8.43
CA MET A 124 -1.87 -4.43 -9.86
C MET A 124 -0.63 -5.30 -10.08
N GLY A 125 -0.58 -5.95 -11.22
CA GLY A 125 0.57 -6.72 -11.68
C GLY A 125 0.43 -7.11 -13.14
N ILE A 126 1.40 -7.90 -13.63
CA ILE A 126 1.43 -8.42 -15.00
C ILE A 126 1.48 -9.95 -14.94
N ASP A 127 0.62 -10.63 -15.69
CA ASP A 127 0.69 -12.09 -15.82
C ASP A 127 1.73 -12.55 -16.87
N ALA A 128 1.93 -13.86 -16.99
CA ALA A 128 2.92 -14.43 -17.92
C ALA A 128 2.64 -14.11 -19.39
N GLN A 129 1.41 -13.77 -19.74
CA GLN A 129 0.99 -13.43 -21.09
C GLN A 129 1.08 -11.91 -21.37
N GLY A 130 1.51 -11.12 -20.37
CA GLY A 130 1.59 -9.66 -20.47
C GLY A 130 0.26 -8.95 -20.21
N ASN A 131 -0.75 -9.66 -19.69
CA ASN A 131 -2.03 -9.02 -19.34
C ASN A 131 -1.93 -8.27 -18.02
N ILE A 132 -2.74 -7.23 -17.90
CA ILE A 132 -2.80 -6.38 -16.72
C ILE A 132 -3.71 -7.02 -15.68
N VAL A 133 -3.13 -7.42 -14.55
CA VAL A 133 -3.86 -7.99 -13.42
C VAL A 133 -4.29 -6.86 -12.49
N VAL A 134 -5.58 -6.82 -12.11
CA VAL A 134 -6.13 -5.84 -11.17
C VAL A 134 -6.93 -6.54 -10.08
N ILE A 135 -6.55 -6.30 -8.83
CA ILE A 135 -7.18 -6.88 -7.65
C ILE A 135 -8.28 -5.97 -7.13
N GLU A 136 -9.45 -6.56 -6.88
CA GLU A 136 -10.59 -5.87 -6.26
C GLU A 136 -10.92 -6.49 -4.88
N PRO A 137 -10.40 -5.92 -3.79
CA PRO A 137 -10.52 -6.51 -2.44
C PRO A 137 -11.95 -6.79 -2.02
N HIS A 138 -12.83 -5.82 -2.15
CA HIS A 138 -14.22 -5.91 -1.69
C HIS A 138 -15.12 -6.80 -2.56
N TYR A 139 -14.62 -7.23 -3.71
CA TYR A 139 -15.27 -8.21 -4.56
C TYR A 139 -14.62 -9.59 -4.46
N SER A 140 -13.50 -9.69 -3.71
CA SER A 140 -12.73 -10.94 -3.57
C SER A 140 -12.38 -11.53 -4.93
N ARG A 141 -11.96 -10.68 -5.89
CA ARG A 141 -11.73 -11.12 -7.27
C ARG A 141 -10.49 -10.49 -7.89
N ILE A 142 -9.98 -11.18 -8.87
CA ILE A 142 -8.83 -10.84 -9.69
C ILE A 142 -9.32 -10.70 -11.14
N ASN A 143 -8.99 -9.59 -11.77
CA ASN A 143 -9.34 -9.31 -13.16
C ASN A 143 -8.09 -9.28 -14.02
N HIS A 144 -8.15 -9.87 -15.21
CA HIS A 144 -7.10 -9.80 -16.22
C HIS A 144 -7.62 -9.02 -17.41
N PHE A 145 -6.89 -8.00 -17.82
CA PHE A 145 -7.19 -7.16 -18.98
C PHE A 145 -6.06 -7.27 -20.00
N THR A 146 -6.39 -7.17 -21.28
CA THR A 146 -5.34 -6.95 -22.29
C THR A 146 -4.66 -5.58 -22.05
N PRO A 147 -3.47 -5.34 -22.63
CA PRO A 147 -2.81 -4.04 -22.56
C PRO A 147 -3.65 -2.86 -23.12
N GLU A 148 -4.73 -3.15 -23.88
CA GLU A 148 -5.69 -2.20 -24.42
C GLU A 148 -6.93 -2.03 -23.54
N GLY A 149 -7.01 -2.75 -22.40
CA GLY A 149 -8.08 -2.63 -21.41
C GLY A 149 -9.31 -3.51 -21.65
N GLN A 150 -9.22 -4.53 -22.51
CA GLN A 150 -10.28 -5.51 -22.67
C GLN A 150 -10.23 -6.54 -21.55
N LEU A 151 -11.32 -6.71 -20.79
CA LEU A 151 -11.43 -7.76 -19.76
C LEU A 151 -11.49 -9.14 -20.43
N ILE A 152 -10.52 -10.02 -20.10
CA ILE A 152 -10.39 -11.35 -20.70
C ILE A 152 -10.62 -12.48 -19.70
N ARG A 153 -10.35 -12.24 -18.40
CA ARG A 153 -10.53 -13.25 -17.34
C ARG A 153 -10.90 -12.58 -16.04
N GLN A 154 -11.80 -13.22 -15.31
CA GLN A 154 -12.15 -12.82 -13.95
C GLN A 154 -12.28 -14.09 -13.10
N TRP A 155 -11.68 -14.08 -11.92
CA TRP A 155 -11.76 -15.21 -11.00
C TRP A 155 -11.60 -14.74 -9.55
N GLY A 156 -11.80 -15.69 -8.62
CA GLY A 156 -11.83 -15.46 -7.18
C GLY A 156 -13.23 -15.70 -6.63
N LYS A 157 -13.28 -16.21 -5.42
CA LYS A 157 -14.51 -16.48 -4.69
C LYS A 157 -14.32 -16.02 -3.25
N SER A 158 -15.28 -15.28 -2.72
CA SER A 158 -15.22 -14.77 -1.35
C SER A 158 -15.33 -15.90 -0.33
N GLY A 159 -14.47 -15.89 0.70
CA GLY A 159 -14.49 -16.83 1.80
C GLY A 159 -13.18 -16.91 2.56
N ALA A 160 -13.21 -17.58 3.72
CA ALA A 160 -12.04 -17.78 4.58
C ALA A 160 -11.32 -19.10 4.31
N ASP A 161 -11.96 -20.04 3.61
CA ASP A 161 -11.39 -21.35 3.30
C ASP A 161 -10.23 -21.22 2.30
N ASP A 162 -9.42 -22.25 2.21
CA ASP A 162 -8.34 -22.33 1.23
C ASP A 162 -8.89 -22.26 -0.21
N GLY A 163 -8.24 -21.46 -1.03
CA GLY A 163 -8.67 -21.17 -2.41
C GLY A 163 -9.78 -20.12 -2.52
N HIS A 164 -10.38 -19.67 -1.41
CA HIS A 164 -11.27 -18.52 -1.35
C HIS A 164 -10.50 -17.27 -0.93
N LEU A 165 -10.94 -16.09 -1.37
CA LEU A 165 -10.24 -14.83 -1.13
C LEU A 165 -10.99 -13.95 -0.11
N THR A 166 -10.24 -13.42 0.87
CA THR A 166 -10.73 -12.44 1.84
C THR A 166 -9.93 -11.15 1.71
N LEU A 167 -10.54 -10.13 1.11
CA LEU A 167 -9.92 -8.82 0.91
C LEU A 167 -8.48 -8.91 0.36
N PRO A 168 -8.24 -9.53 -0.80
CA PRO A 168 -6.92 -9.65 -1.41
C PRO A 168 -6.31 -8.25 -1.67
N ARG A 169 -4.99 -8.11 -1.51
CA ARG A 169 -4.31 -6.80 -1.53
C ARG A 169 -3.27 -6.65 -2.61
N SER A 170 -2.38 -7.60 -2.72
CA SER A 170 -1.26 -7.55 -3.63
C SER A 170 -1.07 -8.89 -4.30
N PHE A 171 -0.30 -8.87 -5.36
CA PHE A 171 -0.06 -9.99 -6.23
C PHE A 171 1.42 -10.03 -6.58
N ALA A 172 2.02 -11.21 -6.51
CA ALA A 172 3.34 -11.48 -7.05
C ALA A 172 3.32 -12.77 -7.88
N ARG A 173 4.18 -12.80 -8.87
CA ARG A 173 4.42 -13.99 -9.68
C ARG A 173 5.73 -14.63 -9.25
N GLN A 174 5.68 -15.91 -8.88
CA GLN A 174 6.90 -16.70 -8.66
C GLN A 174 7.51 -17.13 -10.00
N PRO A 175 8.85 -17.24 -10.08
CA PRO A 175 9.52 -17.77 -11.28
C PRO A 175 9.04 -19.18 -11.68
N GLN A 176 8.54 -19.96 -10.71
CA GLN A 176 8.02 -21.31 -10.91
C GLN A 176 6.61 -21.36 -11.51
N GLY A 177 6.01 -20.21 -11.84
CA GLY A 177 4.68 -20.14 -12.45
C GLY A 177 3.53 -20.24 -11.45
N ASN A 178 3.71 -19.75 -10.23
CA ASN A 178 2.63 -19.58 -9.27
C ASN A 178 2.33 -18.10 -9.03
N TRP A 179 1.08 -17.81 -8.67
CA TRP A 179 0.68 -16.52 -8.12
C TRP A 179 0.62 -16.57 -6.61
N ILE A 180 1.14 -15.51 -5.97
CA ILE A 180 1.01 -15.28 -4.53
C ILE A 180 0.11 -14.10 -4.33
N ILE A 181 -0.91 -14.25 -3.49
CA ILE A 181 -1.88 -13.21 -3.17
C ILE A 181 -1.84 -12.98 -1.66
N SER A 182 -1.60 -11.74 -1.24
CA SER A 182 -1.73 -11.34 0.16
C SER A 182 -3.18 -11.01 0.49
N GLU A 183 -3.62 -11.39 1.70
CA GLU A 183 -4.97 -11.18 2.21
C GLU A 183 -4.93 -10.60 3.62
N TYR A 184 -5.92 -9.75 3.97
CA TYR A 184 -6.00 -9.20 5.30
C TYR A 184 -7.44 -9.13 5.83
N GLN A 185 -7.61 -8.56 7.03
CA GLN A 185 -8.90 -8.33 7.71
C GLN A 185 -9.73 -9.60 7.86
N GLY A 186 -9.16 -10.54 8.64
CA GLY A 186 -9.82 -11.80 9.02
C GLY A 186 -9.11 -13.05 8.51
N ALA A 187 -8.33 -12.94 7.43
CA ALA A 187 -7.50 -14.03 6.95
C ALA A 187 -6.01 -13.86 7.33
N GLU A 188 -5.42 -12.66 7.12
CA GLU A 188 -4.04 -12.31 7.46
C GLU A 188 -3.04 -13.39 7.01
N ARG A 189 -3.08 -13.73 5.72
CA ARG A 189 -2.32 -14.85 5.14
C ARG A 189 -1.84 -14.50 3.73
N LEU A 190 -1.02 -15.37 3.18
CA LEU A 190 -0.79 -15.45 1.74
C LEU A 190 -1.42 -16.73 1.21
N GLN A 191 -1.95 -16.68 0.00
CA GLN A 191 -2.35 -17.86 -0.74
C GLN A 191 -1.57 -17.97 -2.03
N VAL A 192 -1.17 -19.20 -2.37
CA VAL A 192 -0.45 -19.53 -3.58
C VAL A 192 -1.36 -20.31 -4.51
N PHE A 193 -1.44 -19.86 -5.75
CA PHE A 193 -2.26 -20.45 -6.81
C PHE A 193 -1.37 -20.81 -8.01
N ASP A 194 -1.70 -21.89 -8.66
CA ASP A 194 -1.11 -22.23 -9.95
C ASP A 194 -1.54 -21.19 -11.00
N GLU A 195 -0.60 -20.61 -11.73
CA GLU A 195 -0.86 -19.53 -12.67
C GLU A 195 -1.76 -19.93 -13.84
N ILE A 196 -1.58 -21.16 -14.34
CA ILE A 196 -2.28 -21.65 -15.53
C ILE A 196 -3.69 -22.13 -15.16
N SER A 197 -3.78 -23.05 -14.19
CA SER A 197 -5.06 -23.65 -13.80
C SER A 197 -5.89 -22.77 -12.86
N GLY A 198 -5.25 -21.85 -12.13
CA GLY A 198 -5.87 -21.06 -11.07
C GLY A 198 -6.20 -21.89 -9.83
N GLN A 199 -5.69 -23.13 -9.72
CA GLN A 199 -5.93 -23.98 -8.56
C GLN A 199 -5.09 -23.52 -7.38
N TRP A 200 -5.70 -23.51 -6.21
CA TRP A 200 -5.02 -23.30 -4.94
C TRP A 200 -3.94 -24.40 -4.71
N ARG A 201 -2.78 -23.98 -4.22
CA ARG A 201 -1.64 -24.84 -3.93
C ARG A 201 -1.36 -24.94 -2.44
N MET A 202 -1.26 -23.80 -1.77
CA MET A 202 -0.97 -23.72 -0.33
C MET A 202 -1.34 -22.37 0.26
N THR A 203 -1.43 -22.34 1.60
CA THR A 203 -1.60 -21.16 2.41
C THR A 203 -0.36 -20.94 3.28
N ILE A 204 0.11 -19.70 3.39
CA ILE A 204 1.28 -19.32 4.16
C ILE A 204 0.85 -18.33 5.24
N GLY A 205 1.21 -18.61 6.49
CA GLY A 205 1.00 -17.76 7.64
C GLY A 205 -0.44 -17.70 8.13
N GLN A 206 -0.63 -16.90 9.16
CA GLN A 206 -1.89 -16.62 9.84
C GLN A 206 -1.79 -15.31 10.59
N ARG A 207 -2.88 -14.83 11.14
CA ARG A 207 -2.91 -13.60 11.96
C ARG A 207 -2.00 -13.70 13.18
N GLY A 208 -1.16 -12.66 13.39
CA GLY A 208 -0.33 -12.51 14.60
C GLY A 208 0.91 -11.65 14.38
N ALA A 209 1.83 -11.68 15.37
CA ALA A 209 3.06 -10.90 15.37
C ALA A 209 4.34 -11.77 15.43
N LEU A 210 4.21 -13.08 15.61
CA LEU A 210 5.33 -14.00 15.64
C LEU A 210 5.92 -14.21 14.23
N ASN A 211 7.04 -14.89 14.15
CA ASN A 211 7.64 -15.29 12.88
C ASN A 211 6.66 -16.19 12.09
N GLY A 212 6.47 -15.89 10.81
CA GLY A 212 5.51 -16.57 9.95
C GLY A 212 4.05 -16.15 10.18
N GLN A 213 3.76 -15.23 11.10
CA GLN A 213 2.44 -14.64 11.30
C GLN A 213 2.38 -13.22 10.76
N PHE A 214 1.20 -12.76 10.36
CA PHE A 214 1.00 -11.47 9.75
C PHE A 214 0.00 -10.58 10.50
N ASN A 215 0.21 -9.28 10.40
CA ASN A 215 -0.77 -8.28 10.77
C ASN A 215 -0.91 -7.29 9.61
N ARG A 216 -1.93 -7.49 8.79
CA ARG A 216 -2.20 -6.73 7.58
C ARG A 216 -1.04 -6.86 6.56
N PRO A 217 -0.81 -8.05 5.99
CA PRO A 217 0.13 -8.19 4.88
C PRO A 217 -0.39 -7.41 3.68
N GLU A 218 0.44 -6.52 3.13
CA GLU A 218 0.10 -5.68 1.99
C GLU A 218 0.89 -6.13 0.76
N GLY A 219 1.99 -5.47 0.40
CA GLY A 219 2.80 -5.81 -0.76
C GLY A 219 3.50 -7.16 -0.64
N VAL A 220 3.60 -7.85 -1.75
CA VAL A 220 4.34 -9.12 -1.89
C VAL A 220 5.16 -9.09 -3.17
N THR A 221 6.39 -9.62 -3.13
CA THR A 221 7.27 -9.80 -4.29
C THR A 221 8.11 -11.06 -4.14
N CYS A 222 8.76 -11.48 -5.21
CA CYS A 222 9.69 -12.62 -5.21
C CYS A 222 11.04 -12.22 -5.79
N ASP A 223 12.10 -12.88 -5.33
CA ASP A 223 13.41 -12.84 -5.97
C ASP A 223 13.55 -13.91 -7.07
N ALA A 224 14.68 -13.91 -7.77
CA ALA A 224 14.95 -14.86 -8.85
C ALA A 224 14.95 -16.36 -8.42
N PRO A 225 15.44 -16.73 -7.21
CA PRO A 225 15.25 -18.07 -6.66
C PRO A 225 13.81 -18.42 -6.30
N GLY A 226 12.93 -17.43 -6.17
CA GLY A 226 11.52 -17.59 -5.80
C GLY A 226 11.23 -17.42 -4.31
N HIS A 227 12.16 -16.90 -3.52
CA HIS A 227 11.87 -16.52 -2.13
C HIS A 227 10.81 -15.42 -2.11
N ILE A 228 9.91 -15.50 -1.14
CA ILE A 228 8.75 -14.64 -1.02
C ILE A 228 9.04 -13.55 0.02
N TYR A 229 8.96 -12.30 -0.39
CA TYR A 229 9.10 -11.13 0.48
C TYR A 229 7.73 -10.53 0.72
N VAL A 230 7.40 -10.21 1.97
CA VAL A 230 6.08 -9.71 2.37
C VAL A 230 6.20 -8.47 3.23
N ALA A 231 5.50 -7.42 2.87
CA ALA A 231 5.30 -6.24 3.70
C ALA A 231 4.25 -6.55 4.78
N ASP A 232 4.71 -6.91 5.98
CA ASP A 232 3.88 -7.17 7.16
C ASP A 232 3.58 -5.84 7.85
N SER A 233 2.63 -5.11 7.27
CA SER A 233 2.48 -3.67 7.40
C SER A 233 2.27 -3.19 8.83
N CYS A 234 1.33 -3.77 9.57
CA CYS A 234 1.03 -3.37 10.96
C CYS A 234 2.02 -3.97 11.98
N ASN A 235 2.88 -4.89 11.57
CA ASN A 235 4.04 -5.35 12.35
C ASN A 235 5.31 -4.57 12.00
N HIS A 236 5.26 -3.61 11.06
CA HIS A 236 6.36 -2.72 10.68
C HIS A 236 7.63 -3.45 10.26
N ARG A 237 7.50 -4.55 9.53
CA ARG A 237 8.61 -5.40 9.11
C ARG A 237 8.41 -5.97 7.70
N ILE A 238 9.49 -6.50 7.15
CA ILE A 238 9.46 -7.39 5.98
C ILE A 238 9.74 -8.81 6.49
N GLN A 239 8.97 -9.78 6.04
CA GLN A 239 9.23 -11.19 6.27
C GLN A 239 9.63 -11.87 4.96
N VAL A 240 10.53 -12.84 5.06
CA VAL A 240 11.05 -13.61 3.92
C VAL A 240 10.77 -15.09 4.16
N PHE A 241 10.25 -15.75 3.11
CA PHE A 241 9.93 -17.17 3.11
C PHE A 241 10.63 -17.87 1.96
N THR A 242 10.85 -19.18 2.09
CA THR A 242 11.26 -20.03 0.99
C THR A 242 10.17 -20.13 -0.07
N PRO A 243 10.45 -20.61 -1.30
CA PRO A 243 9.43 -20.81 -2.34
C PRO A 243 8.28 -21.72 -1.92
N ASP A 244 8.51 -22.66 -1.01
CA ASP A 244 7.53 -23.58 -0.42
C ASP A 244 6.88 -23.08 0.87
N GLY A 245 7.08 -21.79 1.19
CA GLY A 245 6.36 -21.08 2.27
C GLY A 245 6.92 -21.24 3.67
N GLN A 246 8.14 -21.76 3.84
CA GLN A 246 8.77 -21.83 5.16
C GLN A 246 9.39 -20.47 5.53
N TRP A 247 9.15 -20.02 6.75
CA TRP A 247 9.74 -18.78 7.24
C TRP A 247 11.25 -18.87 7.32
N MET A 248 11.96 -17.86 6.79
CA MET A 248 13.42 -17.78 6.81
C MET A 248 13.94 -16.72 7.79
N ARG A 249 13.49 -15.49 7.62
CA ARG A 249 13.93 -14.33 8.39
C ARG A 249 12.96 -13.17 8.31
N SER A 250 13.19 -12.15 9.13
CA SER A 250 12.53 -10.86 9.03
C SER A 250 13.52 -9.73 9.31
N PHE A 251 13.21 -8.53 8.82
CA PHE A 251 13.94 -7.30 9.09
C PHE A 251 13.00 -6.10 9.11
N GLY A 252 13.48 -4.98 9.65
CA GLY A 252 12.65 -3.82 9.94
C GLY A 252 12.07 -3.89 11.35
N ASN A 253 11.82 -2.73 11.91
CA ASN A 253 11.18 -2.49 13.20
C ASN A 253 10.55 -1.09 13.18
N PRO A 254 9.58 -0.79 14.04
CA PRO A 254 8.93 0.52 14.04
C PRO A 254 9.91 1.68 14.21
N GLY A 255 9.83 2.71 13.34
CA GLY A 255 10.63 3.91 13.50
C GLY A 255 10.93 4.70 12.24
N LEU A 256 11.76 5.75 12.41
CA LEU A 256 12.16 6.70 11.35
C LEU A 256 13.59 6.48 10.84
N LYS A 257 14.45 5.81 11.60
CA LYS A 257 15.86 5.61 11.24
C LYS A 257 15.97 4.74 9.99
N LEU A 258 17.10 4.82 9.31
CA LEU A 258 17.45 3.88 8.24
C LEU A 258 17.36 2.43 8.76
N GLY A 259 16.65 1.58 8.02
CA GLY A 259 16.34 0.20 8.42
C GLY A 259 15.10 0.03 9.30
N SER A 260 14.57 1.10 9.92
CA SER A 260 13.27 1.07 10.60
C SER A 260 12.16 1.37 9.61
N LEU A 261 10.98 0.79 9.81
CA LEU A 261 9.83 0.88 8.90
C LEU A 261 8.59 1.46 9.60
N SER A 262 7.72 2.10 8.83
CA SER A 262 6.40 2.50 9.30
C SER A 262 5.35 2.21 8.24
N TYR A 263 4.50 1.22 8.52
CA TYR A 263 3.47 0.75 7.61
C TYR A 263 4.01 0.54 6.18
N PRO A 264 4.90 -0.44 5.94
CA PRO A 264 5.29 -0.80 4.59
C PRO A 264 4.06 -1.29 3.81
N TYR A 265 3.74 -0.63 2.70
CA TYR A 265 2.52 -0.90 1.91
C TYR A 265 2.79 -1.66 0.65
N ASP A 266 3.91 -1.41 0.00
CA ASP A 266 4.26 -2.10 -1.22
C ASP A 266 5.75 -2.35 -1.31
N ILE A 267 6.15 -3.40 -2.04
CA ILE A 267 7.54 -3.81 -2.20
C ILE A 267 7.78 -4.32 -3.60
N VAL A 268 8.94 -4.02 -4.14
CA VAL A 268 9.39 -4.55 -5.42
C VAL A 268 10.86 -4.95 -5.35
N MET A 269 11.19 -6.08 -6.00
CA MET A 269 12.54 -6.57 -6.14
C MET A 269 13.13 -6.11 -7.48
N SER A 270 14.33 -5.54 -7.48
CA SER A 270 15.04 -5.24 -8.70
C SER A 270 15.73 -6.47 -9.27
N SER A 271 16.13 -6.40 -10.55
CA SER A 271 16.94 -7.44 -11.20
C SER A 271 18.31 -7.64 -10.54
N GLU A 272 18.83 -6.62 -9.85
CA GLU A 272 20.08 -6.67 -9.09
C GLU A 272 19.90 -7.27 -7.68
N GLY A 273 18.66 -7.62 -7.29
CA GLY A 273 18.32 -8.19 -5.99
C GLY A 273 18.08 -7.15 -4.89
N HIS A 274 18.05 -5.86 -5.18
CA HIS A 274 17.70 -4.85 -4.19
C HIS A 274 16.17 -4.83 -3.95
N LEU A 275 15.75 -4.78 -2.69
CA LEU A 275 14.36 -4.65 -2.29
C LEU A 275 14.02 -3.18 -2.05
N TYR A 276 13.08 -2.65 -2.80
CA TYR A 276 12.49 -1.33 -2.59
C TYR A 276 11.24 -1.48 -1.74
N VAL A 277 11.15 -0.69 -0.68
CA VAL A 277 10.03 -0.73 0.29
C VAL A 277 9.34 0.62 0.32
N CYS A 278 8.06 0.65 -0.05
CA CYS A 278 7.19 1.81 0.01
C CYS A 278 6.60 1.94 1.42
N GLU A 279 6.96 2.98 2.15
CA GLU A 279 6.47 3.25 3.50
C GLU A 279 5.35 4.30 3.48
N PHE A 280 4.12 3.85 3.66
CA PHE A 280 2.96 4.74 3.80
C PHE A 280 3.11 5.67 5.02
N GLY A 281 3.52 5.12 6.17
CA GLY A 281 3.57 5.86 7.43
C GLY A 281 4.68 6.92 7.49
N ASN A 282 5.83 6.66 6.85
CA ASN A 282 6.95 7.59 6.83
C ASN A 282 6.99 8.46 5.56
N SER A 283 6.08 8.24 4.62
CA SER A 283 6.04 8.95 3.31
C SER A 283 7.38 8.92 2.58
N ARG A 284 8.00 7.73 2.47
CA ARG A 284 9.32 7.53 1.86
C ARG A 284 9.45 6.16 1.22
N ILE A 285 10.53 5.95 0.50
CA ILE A 285 10.97 4.64 0.01
C ILE A 285 12.27 4.29 0.72
N GLN A 286 12.46 3.05 1.10
CA GLN A 286 13.77 2.54 1.51
C GLN A 286 14.24 1.44 0.57
N ILE A 287 15.55 1.38 0.37
CA ILE A 287 16.23 0.36 -0.42
C ILE A 287 17.03 -0.51 0.53
N PHE A 288 16.88 -1.83 0.37
CA PHE A 288 17.60 -2.85 1.13
C PHE A 288 18.36 -3.76 0.18
N ASP A 289 19.49 -4.27 0.64
CA ASP A 289 20.20 -5.34 -0.06
C ASP A 289 19.46 -6.70 0.09
N PRO A 290 19.89 -7.75 -0.65
CA PRO A 290 19.26 -9.07 -0.55
C PRO A 290 19.30 -9.70 0.84
N SER A 291 20.22 -9.29 1.73
CA SER A 291 20.32 -9.78 3.12
C SER A 291 19.33 -9.09 4.06
N GLY A 292 18.74 -7.95 3.64
CA GLY A 292 17.88 -7.09 4.44
C GLY A 292 18.60 -5.96 5.16
N LEU A 293 19.86 -5.67 4.79
CA LEU A 293 20.58 -4.49 5.26
C LEU A 293 20.09 -3.25 4.50
N PRO A 294 19.77 -2.16 5.20
CA PRO A 294 19.30 -0.95 4.57
C PRO A 294 20.42 -0.19 3.88
N ILE A 295 20.17 0.28 2.66
CA ILE A 295 21.14 1.00 1.83
C ILE A 295 20.85 2.50 1.81
N GLU A 296 19.59 2.88 1.46
CA GLU A 296 19.25 4.27 1.19
C GLU A 296 17.79 4.58 1.51
N ILE A 297 17.51 5.85 1.82
CA ILE A 297 16.17 6.41 1.93
C ILE A 297 15.96 7.39 0.77
N LEU A 298 14.84 7.26 0.05
CA LEU A 298 14.39 8.17 -0.99
C LEU A 298 13.13 8.88 -0.55
N GLY A 299 13.06 10.18 -0.79
CA GLY A 299 11.90 10.99 -0.45
C GLY A 299 11.79 11.29 1.05
N GLY A 300 10.58 11.62 1.46
CA GLY A 300 10.18 12.07 2.79
C GLY A 300 8.88 12.85 2.69
N PRO A 301 8.26 13.24 3.82
CA PRO A 301 6.98 13.94 3.81
C PRO A 301 7.05 15.29 3.08
N GLY A 302 6.23 15.49 2.03
CA GLY A 302 6.16 16.76 1.31
C GLY A 302 5.48 16.67 -0.05
N ALA A 303 5.41 17.83 -0.75
CA ALA A 303 4.77 17.97 -2.04
C ALA A 303 5.74 18.34 -3.19
N SER A 304 6.97 18.76 -2.91
CA SER A 304 7.97 19.04 -3.93
C SER A 304 8.34 17.77 -4.71
N PRO A 305 8.86 17.87 -5.94
CA PRO A 305 9.43 16.72 -6.62
C PRO A 305 10.49 16.02 -5.74
N GLY A 306 10.43 14.69 -5.68
CA GLY A 306 11.26 13.89 -4.78
C GLY A 306 10.69 13.71 -3.37
N MET A 307 9.73 14.53 -2.93
CA MET A 307 9.01 14.38 -1.66
C MET A 307 7.68 13.65 -1.88
N LEU A 308 7.18 12.94 -0.88
CA LEU A 308 6.03 12.05 -0.96
C LEU A 308 4.94 12.40 0.06
N SER A 309 3.72 12.04 -0.24
CA SER A 309 2.60 12.09 0.70
C SER A 309 1.82 10.78 0.65
N ASN A 310 1.95 9.96 1.69
CA ASN A 310 1.27 8.69 1.81
C ASN A 310 1.37 7.85 0.51
N PRO A 311 2.56 7.45 0.05
CA PRO A 311 2.72 6.64 -1.15
C PRO A 311 2.08 5.26 -0.95
N TRP A 312 1.46 4.71 -2.00
CA TRP A 312 0.71 3.46 -1.90
C TRP A 312 1.31 2.29 -2.66
N ALA A 313 2.00 2.56 -3.75
CA ALA A 313 2.55 1.50 -4.59
C ALA A 313 3.82 1.96 -5.31
N ILE A 314 4.63 0.99 -5.70
CA ILE A 314 5.88 1.18 -6.44
C ILE A 314 6.04 0.12 -7.53
N ALA A 315 6.74 0.47 -8.61
CA ALA A 315 7.20 -0.48 -9.63
C ALA A 315 8.52 -0.02 -10.23
N LEU A 316 9.23 -0.96 -10.83
CA LEU A 316 10.46 -0.70 -11.59
C LEU A 316 10.20 -0.97 -13.07
N ASP A 317 10.82 -0.16 -13.96
CA ASP A 317 10.89 -0.50 -15.39
C ASP A 317 12.15 -1.31 -15.72
N SER A 318 12.31 -1.70 -16.98
CA SER A 318 13.44 -2.53 -17.45
C SER A 318 14.81 -1.86 -17.26
N LYS A 319 14.84 -0.53 -17.13
CA LYS A 319 16.04 0.29 -16.91
C LYS A 319 16.32 0.54 -15.43
N GLY A 320 15.49 0.01 -14.54
CA GLY A 320 15.58 0.22 -13.10
C GLY A 320 15.09 1.60 -12.63
N ASN A 321 14.36 2.36 -13.48
CA ASN A 321 13.68 3.55 -13.00
C ASN A 321 12.54 3.17 -12.05
N LEU A 322 12.41 3.92 -10.96
CA LEU A 322 11.40 3.66 -9.93
C LEU A 322 10.19 4.56 -10.11
N TYR A 323 9.01 3.97 -10.25
CA TYR A 323 7.74 4.67 -10.25
C TYR A 323 7.07 4.55 -8.88
N VAL A 324 6.53 5.66 -8.38
CA VAL A 324 5.86 5.73 -7.08
C VAL A 324 4.49 6.36 -7.23
N ALA A 325 3.46 5.66 -6.75
CA ALA A 325 2.11 6.22 -6.60
C ALA A 325 2.07 7.13 -5.37
N ASP A 326 2.34 8.42 -5.58
CA ASP A 326 2.34 9.48 -4.57
C ASP A 326 0.89 9.93 -4.31
N ALA A 327 0.14 9.07 -3.60
CA ALA A 327 -1.31 9.10 -3.52
C ALA A 327 -1.85 10.38 -2.87
N GLY A 328 -1.22 10.87 -1.81
CA GLY A 328 -1.63 12.10 -1.13
C GLY A 328 -1.40 13.35 -1.98
N ASN A 329 -0.44 13.32 -2.89
CA ASN A 329 -0.15 14.39 -3.84
C ASN A 329 -0.85 14.20 -5.20
N HIS A 330 -1.64 13.13 -5.37
CA HIS A 330 -2.42 12.85 -6.59
C HIS A 330 -1.58 12.77 -7.88
N ARG A 331 -0.39 12.18 -7.81
CA ARG A 331 0.56 12.11 -8.93
C ARG A 331 1.32 10.78 -8.92
N ILE A 332 2.03 10.51 -10.00
CA ILE A 332 3.10 9.51 -10.06
C ILE A 332 4.43 10.25 -10.09
N GLN A 333 5.41 9.74 -9.40
CA GLN A 333 6.79 10.20 -9.53
C GLN A 333 7.65 9.09 -10.12
N LYS A 334 8.49 9.44 -11.09
CA LYS A 334 9.48 8.54 -11.70
C LYS A 334 10.87 9.00 -11.29
N TRP A 335 11.58 8.21 -10.51
CA TRP A 335 13.00 8.37 -10.21
C TRP A 335 13.80 7.75 -11.36
N ILE A 336 14.66 8.56 -11.99
CA ILE A 336 15.47 8.15 -13.13
C ILE A 336 16.75 7.51 -12.63
N ARG A 337 16.97 6.25 -12.99
CA ARG A 337 18.17 5.49 -12.61
C ARG A 337 19.41 6.15 -13.21
N LYS A 338 20.49 6.25 -12.42
CA LYS A 338 21.80 6.64 -12.92
C LYS A 338 22.30 5.58 -13.90
N VAL A 339 22.76 6.03 -15.05
CA VAL A 339 23.48 5.17 -15.98
C VAL A 339 24.90 5.02 -15.44
N GLU A 340 25.31 3.80 -15.13
CA GLU A 340 26.71 3.53 -14.80
C GLU A 340 27.55 3.96 -16.01
N LYS A 341 28.47 4.90 -15.81
CA LYS A 341 29.46 5.21 -16.82
C LYS A 341 30.39 4.01 -16.91
N GLU A 342 30.38 3.31 -18.02
CA GLU A 342 31.44 2.36 -18.31
C GLU A 342 32.78 3.09 -18.17
N ASP A 343 33.63 2.60 -17.28
CA ASP A 343 35.01 3.09 -17.21
C ASP A 343 35.64 2.91 -18.59
N PRO A 344 36.28 3.93 -19.17
CA PRO A 344 36.96 3.76 -20.42
C PRO A 344 37.97 2.61 -20.30
N PRO A 345 38.10 1.76 -21.33
CA PRO A 345 39.04 0.65 -21.28
C PRO A 345 40.42 1.18 -20.91
N GLN A 346 40.95 0.60 -19.83
CA GLN A 346 42.30 0.97 -19.38
C GLN A 346 43.30 0.67 -20.50
N PRO A 347 44.25 1.58 -20.78
CA PRO A 347 45.18 1.44 -21.90
C PRO A 347 46.10 0.24 -21.77
#